data_fb5643f4abfdae3ac1aaf1dfe61828b9
#
_entry.id   fb5643f4abfdae3ac1aaf1dfe61828b9
#
_cell.length_a   1.000
_cell.length_b   1.000
_cell.length_c   1.000
_cell.angle_alpha   90.00
_cell.angle_beta   90.00
_cell.angle_gamma   90.00
#
_symmetry.space_group_name_H-M   'P 1'
#
loop_
_entity.id
_entity.type
_entity.pdbx_description
1 polymer ?
#
loop_
_entity_poly.entity_id
_entity_poly.type
_entity_poly.pdbx_seq_one_letter_code
_entity_poly.pdbx_strand_id
1 'polypeptide(L)'
;GYDPEYVIILSGDHLYQMDYNLMLDFHKLMGADLTVAVKTVPWEEASRFGIMSVDQDMHITRFAEKPKQPESNLASMGIYIFTWPVLRAALLADHADPESDKDFGKNIIPTLLGQGKNLFAYQFSGYWKDVGTIPSYYSTQMELLGENAEFRLHDTRMHILSNFNEHPSHFIGRDGRVEHSMICNGCEIYGEVYNSILSPGVTVEKGAVVRDSILLPESTVGEGACVERTILNENASIAADAAVGAPGKITVIGENAVMEVDV
;
A
#
# COMPACT_ATOMS: atom_id res chain seq x y z
N GLY A 1 -8.61 -4.44 -30.79
CA GLY A 1 -8.25 -4.86 -29.45
C GLY A 1 -6.78 -5.12 -29.37
N TYR A 2 -6.18 -4.99 -28.21
CA TYR A 2 -4.81 -5.41 -27.97
C TYR A 2 -4.77 -6.94 -27.92
N ASP A 3 -3.72 -7.54 -28.48
CA ASP A 3 -3.45 -8.98 -28.38
C ASP A 3 -2.09 -9.14 -27.67
N PRO A 4 -2.04 -8.99 -26.34
CA PRO A 4 -0.80 -9.05 -25.58
C PRO A 4 -0.28 -10.50 -25.55
N GLU A 5 1.00 -10.67 -25.44
CA GLU A 5 1.63 -11.97 -25.18
C GLU A 5 1.57 -12.31 -23.68
N TYR A 6 1.82 -11.30 -22.85
CA TYR A 6 1.82 -11.39 -21.39
C TYR A 6 0.96 -10.30 -20.76
N VAL A 7 0.39 -10.59 -19.60
CA VAL A 7 -0.39 -9.65 -18.79
C VAL A 7 0.13 -9.65 -17.39
N ILE A 8 0.45 -8.45 -16.87
CA ILE A 8 0.76 -8.25 -15.46
C ILE A 8 -0.49 -7.80 -14.72
N ILE A 9 -0.73 -8.38 -13.55
CA ILE A 9 -1.80 -8.01 -12.63
C ILE A 9 -1.15 -7.57 -11.33
N LEU A 10 -1.56 -6.43 -10.82
CA LEU A 10 -0.99 -5.80 -9.62
C LEU A 10 -2.08 -5.62 -8.56
N SER A 11 -1.74 -5.81 -7.30
CA SER A 11 -2.58 -5.38 -6.18
C SER A 11 -2.59 -3.85 -6.09
N GLY A 12 -3.74 -3.28 -5.76
CA GLY A 12 -3.96 -1.82 -5.71
C GLY A 12 -3.59 -1.16 -4.38
N ASP A 13 -3.31 -1.94 -3.34
CA ASP A 13 -3.13 -1.49 -1.96
C ASP A 13 -1.83 -1.97 -1.30
N HIS A 14 -0.81 -2.21 -2.09
CA HIS A 14 0.50 -2.64 -1.61
C HIS A 14 1.58 -1.58 -1.86
N LEU A 15 2.48 -1.40 -0.90
CA LEU A 15 3.65 -0.55 -1.04
C LEU A 15 4.89 -1.41 -1.29
N TYR A 16 5.50 -1.24 -2.46
CA TYR A 16 6.73 -1.93 -2.86
C TYR A 16 7.41 -1.20 -4.02
N GLN A 17 8.64 -1.60 -4.33
CA GLN A 17 9.40 -1.08 -5.46
C GLN A 17 10.02 -2.26 -6.20
N MET A 18 9.51 -2.58 -7.39
CA MET A 18 9.91 -3.76 -8.17
C MET A 18 10.15 -3.39 -9.64
N ASP A 19 11.23 -3.90 -10.20
CA ASP A 19 11.43 -3.94 -11.64
C ASP A 19 10.70 -5.15 -12.23
N TYR A 20 9.57 -4.92 -12.85
CA TYR A 20 8.74 -5.98 -13.45
C TYR A 20 9.41 -6.68 -14.62
N ASN A 21 10.42 -6.07 -15.28
CA ASN A 21 11.14 -6.74 -16.35
C ASN A 21 11.89 -7.97 -15.85
N LEU A 22 12.48 -7.90 -14.65
CA LEU A 22 13.16 -9.06 -14.05
C LEU A 22 12.21 -10.23 -13.82
N MET A 23 11.00 -9.93 -13.35
CA MET A 23 9.97 -10.95 -13.17
C MET A 23 9.44 -11.50 -14.51
N LEU A 24 9.32 -10.65 -15.53
CA LEU A 24 8.91 -11.06 -16.88
C LEU A 24 9.99 -11.92 -17.55
N ASP A 25 11.26 -11.59 -17.41
CA ASP A 25 12.37 -12.38 -17.92
C ASP A 25 12.41 -13.76 -17.25
N PHE A 26 12.19 -13.82 -15.94
CA PHE A 26 12.02 -15.09 -15.22
C PHE A 26 10.82 -15.89 -15.75
N HIS A 27 9.66 -15.27 -15.95
CA HIS A 27 8.47 -15.90 -16.51
C HIS A 27 8.74 -16.55 -17.87
N LYS A 28 9.43 -15.82 -18.76
CA LYS A 28 9.83 -16.31 -20.07
C LYS A 28 10.85 -17.45 -20.00
N LEU A 29 11.86 -17.31 -19.12
CA LEU A 29 12.92 -18.31 -18.95
C LEU A 29 12.33 -19.65 -18.48
N MET A 30 11.37 -19.60 -17.56
CA MET A 30 10.73 -20.80 -17.03
C MET A 30 9.64 -21.36 -17.94
N GLY A 31 9.28 -20.68 -19.03
CA GLY A 31 8.15 -21.07 -19.89
C GLY A 31 6.84 -21.15 -19.11
N ALA A 32 6.63 -20.22 -18.19
CA ALA A 32 5.53 -20.25 -17.25
C ALA A 32 4.18 -19.92 -17.91
N ASP A 33 3.12 -20.56 -17.45
CA ASP A 33 1.74 -20.17 -17.69
C ASP A 33 1.34 -19.01 -16.75
N LEU A 34 1.84 -19.07 -15.50
CA LEU A 34 1.66 -18.08 -14.45
C LEU A 34 2.94 -17.96 -13.63
N THR A 35 3.38 -16.74 -13.38
CA THR A 35 4.38 -16.43 -12.36
C THR A 35 3.76 -15.58 -11.28
N VAL A 36 3.96 -15.95 -10.02
CA VAL A 36 3.48 -15.23 -8.84
C VAL A 36 4.66 -14.64 -8.10
N ALA A 37 4.65 -13.33 -7.87
CA ALA A 37 5.64 -12.72 -6.98
C ALA A 37 5.33 -13.13 -5.53
N VAL A 38 6.36 -13.59 -4.84
CA VAL A 38 6.26 -14.06 -3.45
C VAL A 38 7.32 -13.44 -2.57
N LYS A 39 6.99 -13.28 -1.29
CA LYS A 39 7.92 -12.83 -0.25
C LYS A 39 7.86 -13.76 0.96
N THR A 40 9.01 -14.04 1.54
CA THR A 40 9.08 -14.71 2.84
C THR A 40 8.62 -13.74 3.92
N VAL A 41 7.61 -14.12 4.69
CA VAL A 41 7.04 -13.34 5.79
C VAL A 41 7.28 -14.04 7.14
N PRO A 42 7.21 -13.34 8.27
CA PRO A 42 7.18 -13.98 9.58
C PRO A 42 6.04 -15.03 9.66
N TRP A 43 6.30 -16.15 10.34
CA TRP A 43 5.32 -17.24 10.44
C TRP A 43 4.00 -16.80 11.06
N GLU A 44 4.04 -15.84 12.00
CA GLU A 44 2.90 -15.28 12.70
C GLU A 44 1.95 -14.51 11.75
N GLU A 45 2.50 -13.99 10.65
CA GLU A 45 1.76 -13.22 9.65
C GLU A 45 1.27 -14.09 8.48
N ALA A 46 1.82 -15.29 8.30
CA ALA A 46 1.58 -16.12 7.12
C ALA A 46 0.09 -16.44 6.91
N SER A 47 -0.69 -16.60 7.98
CA SER A 47 -2.14 -16.85 7.89
C SER A 47 -2.97 -15.70 7.30
N ARG A 48 -2.36 -14.52 7.09
CA ARG A 48 -3.03 -13.35 6.50
C ARG A 48 -3.02 -13.36 4.97
N PHE A 49 -2.15 -14.18 4.37
CA PHE A 49 -1.86 -14.15 2.94
C PHE A 49 -2.19 -15.48 2.26
N GLY A 50 -2.26 -15.44 0.93
CA GLY A 50 -2.17 -16.65 0.12
C GLY A 50 -0.75 -17.23 0.23
N ILE A 51 -0.64 -18.47 0.69
CA ILE A 51 0.63 -19.14 0.97
C ILE A 51 0.95 -20.19 -0.09
N MET A 52 2.19 -20.20 -0.55
CA MET A 52 2.68 -21.12 -1.56
C MET A 52 3.69 -22.11 -1.00
N SER A 53 3.58 -23.35 -1.44
CA SER A 53 4.63 -24.35 -1.34
C SER A 53 5.27 -24.54 -2.70
N VAL A 54 6.59 -24.59 -2.76
CA VAL A 54 7.35 -24.72 -4.00
C VAL A 54 8.33 -25.89 -3.91
N ASP A 55 8.74 -26.41 -5.07
CA ASP A 55 9.86 -27.34 -5.16
C ASP A 55 11.21 -26.59 -5.27
N GLN A 56 12.29 -27.34 -5.56
CA GLN A 56 13.65 -26.80 -5.66
C GLN A 56 13.85 -25.84 -6.84
N ASP A 57 13.01 -25.95 -7.86
CA ASP A 57 13.03 -25.13 -9.08
C ASP A 57 12.03 -23.97 -9.01
N MET A 58 11.46 -23.69 -7.83
CA MET A 58 10.44 -22.66 -7.59
C MET A 58 9.11 -22.94 -8.32
N HIS A 59 8.86 -24.17 -8.80
CA HIS A 59 7.57 -24.54 -9.31
C HIS A 59 6.57 -24.64 -8.15
N ILE A 60 5.40 -24.02 -8.30
CA ILE A 60 4.37 -24.00 -7.26
C ILE A 60 3.66 -25.35 -7.24
N THR A 61 3.82 -26.06 -6.11
CA THR A 61 3.23 -27.37 -5.89
C THR A 61 1.91 -27.28 -5.13
N ARG A 62 1.73 -26.24 -4.34
CA ARG A 62 0.51 -26.01 -3.54
C ARG A 62 0.28 -24.52 -3.32
N PHE A 63 -1.00 -24.14 -3.29
CA PHE A 63 -1.47 -22.83 -2.89
C PHE A 63 -2.58 -22.97 -1.84
N ALA A 64 -2.54 -22.15 -0.81
CA ALA A 64 -3.58 -22.09 0.22
C ALA A 64 -3.91 -20.62 0.54
N GLU A 65 -5.16 -20.21 0.33
CA GLU A 65 -5.63 -18.86 0.63
C GLU A 65 -5.90 -18.72 2.13
N LYS A 66 -5.15 -17.82 2.78
CA LYS A 66 -5.29 -17.48 4.21
C LYS A 66 -5.45 -18.71 5.13
N PRO A 67 -4.52 -19.66 5.09
CA PRO A 67 -4.64 -20.91 5.83
C PRO A 67 -4.53 -20.66 7.35
N LYS A 68 -5.37 -21.33 8.14
CA LYS A 68 -5.27 -21.28 9.60
C LYS A 68 -3.96 -21.88 10.15
N GLN A 69 -3.43 -22.85 9.44
CA GLN A 69 -2.15 -23.52 9.73
C GLN A 69 -1.32 -23.52 8.46
N PRO A 70 -0.49 -22.50 8.24
CA PRO A 70 0.36 -22.42 7.05
C PRO A 70 1.46 -23.49 7.07
N GLU A 71 1.67 -24.17 5.95
CA GLU A 71 2.75 -25.15 5.77
C GLU A 71 4.03 -24.50 5.22
N SER A 72 3.95 -23.25 4.83
CA SER A 72 5.05 -22.42 4.32
C SER A 72 4.81 -20.99 4.78
N ASN A 73 5.84 -20.16 4.73
CA ASN A 73 5.75 -18.72 4.97
C ASN A 73 6.08 -17.91 3.71
N LEU A 74 5.94 -18.53 2.54
CA LEU A 74 6.12 -17.89 1.25
C LEU A 74 4.78 -17.28 0.81
N ALA A 75 4.60 -15.99 1.08
CA ALA A 75 3.36 -15.26 0.87
C ALA A 75 3.26 -14.71 -0.55
N SER A 76 2.10 -14.84 -1.17
CA SER A 76 1.75 -14.15 -2.42
C SER A 76 1.70 -12.65 -2.19
N MET A 77 2.34 -11.90 -3.06
CA MET A 77 2.29 -10.43 -3.07
C MET A 77 1.09 -9.87 -3.86
N GLY A 78 0.20 -10.73 -4.39
CA GLY A 78 -0.87 -10.25 -5.27
C GLY A 78 -0.37 -9.66 -6.60
N ILE A 79 0.84 -10.03 -7.01
CA ILE A 79 1.48 -9.60 -8.26
C ILE A 79 1.67 -10.83 -9.12
N TYR A 80 1.07 -10.80 -10.30
CA TYR A 80 1.03 -11.95 -11.21
C TYR A 80 1.49 -11.57 -12.62
N ILE A 81 2.25 -12.44 -13.29
CA ILE A 81 2.45 -12.38 -14.73
C ILE A 81 1.85 -13.64 -15.34
N PHE A 82 0.96 -13.46 -16.29
CA PHE A 82 0.31 -14.53 -17.03
C PHE A 82 0.69 -14.52 -18.50
N THR A 83 0.83 -15.69 -19.07
CA THR A 83 0.72 -15.89 -20.51
C THR A 83 -0.73 -15.65 -20.92
N TRP A 84 -0.99 -14.71 -21.85
CA TRP A 84 -2.35 -14.21 -22.15
C TRP A 84 -3.37 -15.28 -22.52
N PRO A 85 -3.10 -16.25 -23.42
CA PRO A 85 -4.07 -17.30 -23.75
C PRO A 85 -4.54 -18.09 -22.52
N VAL A 86 -3.64 -18.35 -21.55
CA VAL A 86 -3.96 -19.08 -20.32
C VAL A 86 -4.87 -18.23 -19.42
N LEU A 87 -4.50 -16.97 -19.19
CA LEU A 87 -5.33 -16.05 -18.40
C LEU A 87 -6.73 -15.91 -19.01
N ARG A 88 -6.80 -15.67 -20.31
CA ARG A 88 -8.07 -15.50 -21.02
C ARG A 88 -8.98 -16.72 -20.88
N ALA A 89 -8.43 -17.90 -21.04
CA ALA A 89 -9.19 -19.15 -20.90
C ALA A 89 -9.68 -19.33 -19.44
N ALA A 90 -8.81 -19.07 -18.45
CA ALA A 90 -9.16 -19.18 -17.04
C ALA A 90 -10.26 -18.19 -16.65
N LEU A 91 -10.16 -16.91 -17.06
CA LEU A 91 -11.17 -15.89 -16.75
C LEU A 91 -12.52 -16.19 -17.40
N LEU A 92 -12.55 -16.70 -18.61
CA LEU A 92 -13.81 -17.08 -19.29
C LEU A 92 -14.48 -18.28 -18.60
N ALA A 93 -13.70 -19.28 -18.19
CA ALA A 93 -14.20 -20.43 -17.46
C ALA A 93 -14.73 -20.02 -16.07
N ASP A 94 -13.96 -19.20 -15.36
CA ASP A 94 -14.34 -18.67 -14.05
C ASP A 94 -15.62 -17.80 -14.14
N HIS A 95 -15.72 -16.95 -15.16
CA HIS A 95 -16.91 -16.12 -15.40
C HIS A 95 -18.19 -16.97 -15.60
N ALA A 96 -18.06 -18.10 -16.27
CA ALA A 96 -19.18 -19.01 -16.53
C ALA A 96 -19.60 -19.83 -15.31
N ASP A 97 -18.77 -19.93 -14.28
CA ASP A 97 -19.06 -20.66 -13.05
C ASP A 97 -19.83 -19.74 -12.06
N PRO A 98 -21.13 -20.02 -11.77
CA PRO A 98 -21.93 -19.22 -10.85
C PRO A 98 -21.49 -19.37 -9.39
N GLU A 99 -20.79 -20.45 -9.03
CA GLU A 99 -20.32 -20.73 -7.66
C GLU A 99 -18.93 -20.10 -7.37
N SER A 100 -18.28 -19.51 -8.36
CA SER A 100 -16.96 -18.90 -8.20
C SER A 100 -17.07 -17.56 -7.46
N ASP A 101 -16.16 -17.34 -6.50
CA ASP A 101 -15.96 -16.05 -5.81
C ASP A 101 -15.35 -14.97 -6.74
N LYS A 102 -14.93 -15.33 -7.96
CA LYS A 102 -14.21 -14.46 -8.91
C LYS A 102 -12.90 -13.92 -8.34
N ASP A 103 -12.20 -14.75 -7.63
CA ASP A 103 -10.97 -14.41 -6.89
C ASP A 103 -9.78 -15.20 -7.43
N PHE A 104 -8.62 -14.53 -7.61
CA PHE A 104 -7.42 -15.17 -8.13
C PHE A 104 -6.90 -16.27 -7.20
N GLY A 105 -6.88 -16.01 -5.89
CA GLY A 105 -6.38 -16.93 -4.88
C GLY A 105 -7.31 -18.12 -4.64
N LYS A 106 -8.63 -17.88 -4.61
CA LYS A 106 -9.61 -18.94 -4.31
C LYS A 106 -9.96 -19.78 -5.55
N ASN A 107 -9.98 -19.18 -6.73
CA ASN A 107 -10.53 -19.82 -7.94
C ASN A 107 -9.46 -20.02 -9.03
N ILE A 108 -8.84 -18.97 -9.52
CA ILE A 108 -7.97 -19.03 -10.71
C ILE A 108 -6.71 -19.86 -10.43
N ILE A 109 -5.95 -19.55 -9.40
CA ILE A 109 -4.67 -20.24 -9.11
C ILE A 109 -4.90 -21.72 -8.78
N PRO A 110 -5.83 -22.10 -7.88
CA PRO A 110 -6.12 -23.51 -7.62
C PRO A 110 -6.59 -24.29 -8.85
N THR A 111 -7.41 -23.66 -9.70
CA THR A 111 -7.89 -24.29 -10.94
C THR A 111 -6.73 -24.56 -11.89
N LEU A 112 -5.83 -23.60 -12.11
CA LEU A 112 -4.67 -23.79 -12.98
C LEU A 112 -3.71 -24.84 -12.43
N LEU A 113 -3.48 -24.90 -11.12
CA LEU A 113 -2.72 -25.97 -10.46
C LEU A 113 -3.35 -27.34 -10.70
N GLY A 114 -4.68 -27.46 -10.51
CA GLY A 114 -5.42 -28.69 -10.74
C GLY A 114 -5.40 -29.15 -12.22
N GLN A 115 -5.21 -28.22 -13.15
CA GLN A 115 -5.05 -28.49 -14.58
C GLN A 115 -3.63 -28.87 -14.98
N GLY A 116 -2.67 -28.87 -14.04
CA GLY A 116 -1.26 -29.16 -14.32
C GLY A 116 -0.56 -28.10 -15.15
N LYS A 117 -0.96 -26.83 -15.04
CA LYS A 117 -0.29 -25.69 -15.65
C LYS A 117 1.05 -25.39 -15.00
N ASN A 118 1.95 -24.76 -15.75
CA ASN A 118 3.28 -24.39 -15.27
C ASN A 118 3.21 -23.09 -14.43
N LEU A 119 3.11 -23.23 -13.12
CA LEU A 119 3.04 -22.11 -12.17
C LEU A 119 4.35 -21.99 -11.41
N PHE A 120 4.96 -20.81 -11.42
CA PHE A 120 6.23 -20.54 -10.73
C PHE A 120 6.13 -19.39 -9.74
N ALA A 121 6.89 -19.49 -8.65
CA ALA A 121 7.05 -18.45 -7.68
C ALA A 121 8.31 -17.61 -7.98
N TYR A 122 8.15 -16.30 -8.15
CA TYR A 122 9.26 -15.36 -8.27
C TYR A 122 9.55 -14.74 -6.91
N GLN A 123 10.68 -15.10 -6.29
CA GLN A 123 11.02 -14.60 -4.97
C GLN A 123 11.53 -13.16 -5.03
N PHE A 124 10.77 -12.26 -4.42
CA PHE A 124 11.10 -10.85 -4.29
C PHE A 124 11.84 -10.57 -2.99
N SER A 125 12.99 -9.92 -3.07
CA SER A 125 13.84 -9.59 -1.92
C SER A 125 13.69 -8.14 -1.43
N GLY A 126 13.05 -7.24 -2.21
CA GLY A 126 12.88 -5.83 -1.87
C GLY A 126 11.83 -5.58 -0.78
N TYR A 127 11.66 -4.31 -0.42
CA TYR A 127 10.62 -3.88 0.52
C TYR A 127 9.22 -4.18 -0.03
N TRP A 128 8.35 -4.70 0.80
CA TRP A 128 6.93 -4.94 0.49
C TRP A 128 6.10 -4.90 1.77
N LYS A 129 5.02 -4.13 1.73
CA LYS A 129 4.00 -4.04 2.79
C LYS A 129 2.60 -4.06 2.20
N ASP A 130 1.74 -4.88 2.77
CA ASP A 130 0.30 -4.81 2.61
C ASP A 130 -0.24 -3.73 3.57
N VAL A 131 -0.89 -2.71 3.01
CA VAL A 131 -1.45 -1.58 3.78
C VAL A 131 -2.98 -1.62 3.86
N GLY A 132 -3.58 -2.79 3.67
CA GLY A 132 -5.03 -3.01 3.66
C GLY A 132 -5.73 -2.84 5.02
N THR A 133 -5.02 -2.47 6.10
CA THR A 133 -5.63 -2.14 7.40
C THR A 133 -5.14 -0.79 7.90
N ILE A 134 -5.98 -0.08 8.68
CA ILE A 134 -5.62 1.22 9.27
C ILE A 134 -4.30 1.15 10.07
N PRO A 135 -4.06 0.17 10.95
CA PRO A 135 -2.79 0.06 11.66
C PRO A 135 -1.60 -0.16 10.72
N SER A 136 -1.74 -1.02 9.70
CA SER A 136 -0.69 -1.28 8.72
C SER A 136 -0.40 -0.03 7.88
N TYR A 137 -1.44 0.64 7.38
CA TYR A 137 -1.30 1.90 6.65
C TYR A 137 -0.58 2.96 7.49
N TYR A 138 -1.04 3.20 8.72
CA TYR A 138 -0.45 4.18 9.61
C TYR A 138 1.03 3.88 9.91
N SER A 139 1.34 2.65 10.34
CA SER A 139 2.72 2.27 10.68
C SER A 139 3.65 2.36 9.48
N THR A 140 3.19 1.92 8.30
CA THR A 140 3.97 1.98 7.06
C THR A 140 4.27 3.42 6.64
N GLN A 141 3.30 4.33 6.76
CA GLN A 141 3.52 5.74 6.49
C GLN A 141 4.54 6.35 7.48
N MET A 142 4.40 6.07 8.76
CA MET A 142 5.33 6.58 9.79
C MET A 142 6.74 6.00 9.64
N GLU A 143 6.90 4.76 9.14
CA GLU A 143 8.20 4.16 8.80
C GLU A 143 8.96 5.00 7.76
N LEU A 144 8.27 5.73 6.86
CA LEU A 144 8.91 6.57 5.83
C LEU A 144 9.68 7.76 6.44
N LEU A 145 9.35 8.18 7.66
CA LEU A 145 10.06 9.25 8.37
C LEU A 145 11.39 8.77 8.95
N GLY A 146 11.61 7.46 9.04
CA GLY A 146 12.82 6.90 9.64
C GLY A 146 14.09 7.19 8.83
N GLU A 147 15.18 7.58 9.49
CA GLU A 147 16.48 7.84 8.84
C GLU A 147 17.02 6.62 8.09
N ASN A 148 16.68 5.43 8.56
CA ASN A 148 17.08 4.14 8.00
C ASN A 148 15.91 3.39 7.36
N ALA A 149 14.89 4.11 6.86
CA ALA A 149 13.75 3.48 6.18
C ALA A 149 14.26 2.57 5.05
N GLU A 150 13.80 1.32 5.07
CA GLU A 150 14.11 0.34 4.01
C GLU A 150 13.53 0.79 2.67
N PHE A 151 12.36 1.43 2.69
CA PHE A 151 11.74 2.06 1.54
C PHE A 151 12.00 3.57 1.53
N ARG A 152 12.56 4.08 0.44
CA ARG A 152 12.92 5.50 0.30
C ARG A 152 12.23 6.11 -0.91
N LEU A 153 11.35 7.08 -0.69
CA LEU A 153 10.69 7.84 -1.75
C LEU A 153 11.68 8.64 -2.62
N HIS A 154 12.80 9.03 -2.05
CA HIS A 154 13.85 9.83 -2.73
C HIS A 154 14.91 8.98 -3.46
N ASP A 155 14.67 7.68 -3.66
CA ASP A 155 15.59 6.84 -4.43
C ASP A 155 15.49 7.19 -5.92
N THR A 156 16.55 7.85 -6.43
CA THR A 156 16.60 8.31 -7.83
C THR A 156 16.81 7.17 -8.84
N ARG A 157 17.11 5.95 -8.39
CA ARG A 157 17.29 4.79 -9.27
C ARG A 157 15.97 4.27 -9.85
N MET A 158 14.87 4.56 -9.18
CA MET A 158 13.54 4.18 -9.65
C MET A 158 12.56 5.35 -9.44
N HIS A 159 12.08 5.93 -10.55
CA HIS A 159 11.12 7.02 -10.49
C HIS A 159 9.71 6.47 -10.19
N ILE A 160 9.07 7.04 -9.18
CA ILE A 160 7.67 6.81 -8.89
C ILE A 160 6.86 7.82 -9.71
N LEU A 161 6.02 7.31 -10.61
CA LEU A 161 5.12 8.13 -11.41
C LEU A 161 3.76 8.23 -10.67
N SER A 162 3.26 9.44 -10.51
CA SER A 162 1.95 9.68 -9.94
C SER A 162 1.24 10.81 -10.66
N ASN A 163 -0.06 10.99 -10.40
CA ASN A 163 -0.78 12.17 -10.84
C ASN A 163 -0.30 13.36 -9.99
N PHE A 164 0.30 14.34 -10.67
CA PHE A 164 0.70 15.58 -10.04
C PHE A 164 -0.49 16.55 -10.07
N ASN A 165 -0.99 16.92 -8.88
CA ASN A 165 -1.71 18.16 -8.76
C ASN A 165 -0.67 19.29 -8.70
N GLU A 166 -0.80 20.29 -9.54
CA GLU A 166 0.10 21.45 -9.54
C GLU A 166 -0.21 22.32 -8.32
N HIS A 167 0.61 22.18 -7.29
CA HIS A 167 0.61 23.05 -6.12
C HIS A 167 1.88 23.91 -6.12
N PRO A 168 1.83 25.14 -5.57
CA PRO A 168 3.03 25.93 -5.32
C PRO A 168 3.92 25.23 -4.28
N SER A 169 5.12 25.73 -4.07
CA SER A 169 5.96 25.26 -2.97
C SER A 169 5.23 25.41 -1.63
N HIS A 170 5.52 24.52 -0.68
CA HIS A 170 5.02 24.69 0.68
C HIS A 170 5.56 25.98 1.30
N PHE A 171 4.79 26.56 2.21
CA PHE A 171 5.14 27.77 2.94
C PHE A 171 5.13 27.50 4.46
N ILE A 172 6.22 27.91 5.13
CA ILE A 172 6.30 27.86 6.59
C ILE A 172 6.31 29.31 7.09
N GLY A 173 5.29 29.69 7.86
CA GLY A 173 5.14 31.02 8.45
C GLY A 173 6.24 31.32 9.45
N ARG A 174 6.33 32.61 9.88
CA ARG A 174 7.37 33.07 10.79
C ARG A 174 7.43 32.27 12.10
N ASP A 175 6.27 31.92 12.65
CA ASP A 175 6.12 31.20 13.92
C ASP A 175 5.85 29.70 13.70
N GLY A 176 5.78 29.26 12.43
CA GLY A 176 5.63 27.87 12.04
C GLY A 176 6.88 27.06 12.35
N ARG A 177 6.69 25.83 12.84
CA ARG A 177 7.76 24.92 13.19
C ARG A 177 7.50 23.52 12.61
N VAL A 178 8.51 22.93 11.99
CA VAL A 178 8.44 21.58 11.43
C VAL A 178 9.65 20.78 11.90
N GLU A 179 9.41 19.63 12.52
CA GLU A 179 10.45 18.71 12.94
C GLU A 179 10.11 17.27 12.52
N HIS A 180 11.09 16.54 12.00
CA HIS A 180 11.00 15.13 11.63
C HIS A 180 9.71 14.77 10.87
N SER A 181 9.40 15.53 9.80
CA SER A 181 8.13 15.45 9.09
C SER A 181 8.31 15.54 7.59
N MET A 182 7.41 14.91 6.83
CA MET A 182 7.32 15.07 5.38
C MET A 182 6.25 16.09 5.03
N ILE A 183 6.62 17.09 4.21
CA ILE A 183 5.72 18.18 3.82
C ILE A 183 5.65 18.22 2.30
N CYS A 184 4.47 18.01 1.73
CA CYS A 184 4.23 18.10 0.30
C CYS A 184 4.06 19.54 -0.17
N ASN A 185 4.01 19.73 -1.49
CA ASN A 185 3.74 21.03 -2.12
C ASN A 185 2.37 21.56 -1.72
N GLY A 186 2.22 22.90 -1.71
CA GLY A 186 0.97 23.58 -1.38
C GLY A 186 0.64 23.66 0.10
N CYS A 187 1.41 23.02 1.00
CA CYS A 187 1.15 23.13 2.42
C CYS A 187 1.43 24.56 2.94
N GLU A 188 0.55 25.06 3.81
CA GLU A 188 0.73 26.31 4.55
C GLU A 188 0.80 26.01 6.05
N ILE A 189 1.96 26.27 6.67
CA ILE A 189 2.20 25.90 8.06
C ILE A 189 2.50 27.14 8.90
N TYR A 190 1.53 27.53 9.71
CA TYR A 190 1.63 28.65 10.67
C TYR A 190 1.75 28.16 12.12
N GLY A 191 1.44 26.88 12.39
CA GLY A 191 1.54 26.18 13.66
C GLY A 191 2.75 25.27 13.76
N GLU A 192 2.67 24.23 14.59
CA GLU A 192 3.76 23.31 14.87
C GLU A 192 3.43 21.90 14.34
N VAL A 193 4.39 21.28 13.67
CA VAL A 193 4.25 19.93 13.08
C VAL A 193 5.43 19.06 13.51
N TYR A 194 5.13 17.93 14.13
CA TYR A 194 6.12 16.99 14.65
C TYR A 194 5.81 15.57 14.19
N ASN A 195 6.84 14.84 13.73
CA ASN A 195 6.77 13.43 13.38
C ASN A 195 5.50 13.11 12.57
N SER A 196 5.23 13.88 11.51
CA SER A 196 3.96 13.82 10.77
C SER A 196 4.18 13.88 9.25
N ILE A 197 3.17 13.43 8.50
CA ILE A 197 3.17 13.46 7.04
C ILE A 197 2.01 14.33 6.58
N LEU A 198 2.32 15.38 5.83
CA LEU A 198 1.36 16.33 5.26
C LEU A 198 1.34 16.20 3.75
N SER A 199 0.20 15.77 3.23
CA SER A 199 -0.10 15.66 1.80
C SER A 199 -0.28 17.04 1.15
N PRO A 200 -0.39 17.14 -0.18
CA PRO A 200 -0.51 18.43 -0.85
C PRO A 200 -1.68 19.29 -0.35
N GLY A 201 -1.46 20.60 -0.23
CA GLY A 201 -2.51 21.57 0.10
C GLY A 201 -2.96 21.60 1.58
N VAL A 202 -2.27 20.89 2.47
CA VAL A 202 -2.62 20.89 3.90
C VAL A 202 -2.33 22.25 4.53
N THR A 203 -3.28 22.75 5.33
CA THR A 203 -3.12 23.98 6.11
C THR A 203 -3.08 23.67 7.61
N VAL A 204 -2.06 24.22 8.31
CA VAL A 204 -1.94 24.17 9.76
C VAL A 204 -1.90 25.60 10.30
N GLU A 205 -3.00 26.03 10.92
CA GLU A 205 -3.21 27.40 11.37
C GLU A 205 -2.36 27.75 12.61
N LYS A 206 -2.35 29.05 12.97
CA LYS A 206 -1.55 29.57 14.09
C LYS A 206 -1.88 28.89 15.42
N GLY A 207 -0.85 28.56 16.19
CA GLY A 207 -1.02 27.93 17.48
C GLY A 207 -1.48 26.47 17.42
N ALA A 208 -1.84 25.96 16.25
CA ALA A 208 -2.18 24.56 16.10
C ALA A 208 -0.95 23.67 16.28
N VAL A 209 -1.15 22.46 16.79
CA VAL A 209 -0.09 21.47 17.01
C VAL A 209 -0.51 20.13 16.41
N VAL A 210 0.32 19.61 15.50
CA VAL A 210 0.14 18.31 14.84
C VAL A 210 1.27 17.39 15.26
N ARG A 211 0.94 16.20 15.81
CA ARG A 211 1.92 15.20 16.25
C ARG A 211 1.54 13.80 15.75
N ASP A 212 2.56 13.02 15.36
CA ASP A 212 2.38 11.60 15.00
C ASP A 212 1.20 11.35 14.08
N SER A 213 0.97 12.24 13.09
CA SER A 213 -0.26 12.26 12.31
C SER A 213 -0.01 12.23 10.81
N ILE A 214 -1.02 11.76 10.07
CA ILE A 214 -1.04 11.72 8.62
C ILE A 214 -2.21 12.57 8.16
N LEU A 215 -1.91 13.69 7.49
CA LEU A 215 -2.90 14.61 6.97
C LEU A 215 -2.95 14.45 5.45
N LEU A 216 -4.11 14.03 4.94
CA LEU A 216 -4.35 13.81 3.51
C LEU A 216 -4.68 15.11 2.78
N PRO A 217 -4.72 15.12 1.43
CA PRO A 217 -4.79 16.36 0.66
C PRO A 217 -5.91 17.32 1.09
N GLU A 218 -5.61 18.63 1.01
CA GLU A 218 -6.55 19.72 1.25
C GLU A 218 -7.18 19.73 2.65
N SER A 219 -6.64 18.97 3.61
CA SER A 219 -7.15 18.99 4.97
C SER A 219 -6.63 20.21 5.76
N THR A 220 -7.42 20.65 6.75
CA THR A 220 -7.14 21.88 7.52
C THR A 220 -7.17 21.63 9.01
N VAL A 221 -6.16 22.14 9.74
CA VAL A 221 -6.12 22.17 11.20
C VAL A 221 -6.26 23.60 11.65
N GLY A 222 -7.39 23.91 12.31
CA GLY A 222 -7.78 25.26 12.74
C GLY A 222 -6.89 25.84 13.83
N GLU A 223 -7.01 27.14 14.07
CA GLU A 223 -6.21 27.91 15.03
C GLU A 223 -6.28 27.29 16.43
N GLY A 224 -5.14 27.10 17.08
CA GLY A 224 -5.07 26.55 18.43
C GLY A 224 -5.41 25.05 18.57
N ALA A 225 -5.84 24.39 17.51
CA ALA A 225 -6.23 22.99 17.57
C ALA A 225 -5.06 22.05 17.84
N CYS A 226 -5.34 20.90 18.45
CA CYS A 226 -4.36 19.86 18.75
C CYS A 226 -4.76 18.55 18.07
N VAL A 227 -3.88 18.00 17.20
CA VAL A 227 -4.08 16.76 16.48
C VAL A 227 -2.96 15.79 16.82
N GLU A 228 -3.31 14.65 17.40
CA GLU A 228 -2.34 13.65 17.82
C GLU A 228 -2.73 12.26 17.30
N ARG A 229 -1.77 11.52 16.74
CA ARG A 229 -1.92 10.13 16.27
C ARG A 229 -3.19 9.92 15.43
N THR A 230 -3.40 10.83 14.47
CA THR A 230 -4.62 10.92 13.67
C THR A 230 -4.32 10.76 12.19
N ILE A 231 -5.19 10.05 11.48
CA ILE A 231 -5.30 10.09 10.02
C ILE A 231 -6.46 11.03 9.72
N LEU A 232 -6.15 12.22 9.20
CA LEU A 232 -7.13 13.21 8.76
C LEU A 232 -7.30 13.07 7.24
N ASN A 233 -8.49 12.68 6.79
CA ASN A 233 -8.73 12.35 5.39
C ASN A 233 -8.89 13.61 4.52
N GLU A 234 -9.02 13.41 3.21
CA GLU A 234 -9.08 14.51 2.22
C GLU A 234 -10.20 15.51 2.53
N ASN A 235 -9.90 16.82 2.38
CA ASN A 235 -10.80 17.92 2.64
C ASN A 235 -11.41 17.94 4.06
N ALA A 236 -10.94 17.13 4.97
CA ALA A 236 -11.42 17.15 6.35
C ALA A 236 -10.83 18.34 7.12
N SER A 237 -11.58 18.87 8.07
CA SER A 237 -11.15 20.03 8.85
C SER A 237 -11.37 19.82 10.35
N ILE A 238 -10.41 20.33 11.12
CA ILE A 238 -10.48 20.41 12.58
C ILE A 238 -10.74 21.87 12.94
N ALA A 239 -11.80 22.14 13.69
CA ALA A 239 -12.15 23.50 14.11
C ALA A 239 -11.09 24.11 15.04
N ALA A 240 -11.13 25.44 15.18
CA ALA A 240 -10.24 26.14 16.09
C ALA A 240 -10.42 25.62 17.53
N ASP A 241 -9.30 25.54 18.27
CA ASP A 241 -9.23 25.08 19.66
C ASP A 241 -9.70 23.62 19.91
N ALA A 242 -10.05 22.86 18.87
CA ALA A 242 -10.47 21.47 18.99
C ALA A 242 -9.26 20.55 19.27
N ALA A 243 -9.48 19.49 20.04
CA ALA A 243 -8.49 18.44 20.29
C ALA A 243 -8.96 17.11 19.72
N VAL A 244 -8.13 16.52 18.87
CA VAL A 244 -8.44 15.24 18.19
C VAL A 244 -7.31 14.26 18.37
N GLY A 245 -7.69 13.03 18.71
CA GLY A 245 -6.76 11.93 18.91
C GLY A 245 -6.21 11.86 20.34
N ALA A 246 -5.48 10.80 20.60
CA ALA A 246 -4.84 10.56 21.89
C ALA A 246 -3.66 9.58 21.74
N PRO A 247 -2.67 9.61 22.64
CA PRO A 247 -1.59 8.63 22.66
C PRO A 247 -2.10 7.19 22.67
N GLY A 248 -1.48 6.34 21.90
CA GLY A 248 -1.73 4.90 21.90
C GLY A 248 -2.91 4.42 21.04
N LYS A 249 -3.76 5.32 20.51
CA LYS A 249 -4.89 4.96 19.64
C LYS A 249 -4.82 5.76 18.34
N ILE A 250 -4.94 5.08 17.20
CA ILE A 250 -5.07 5.76 15.90
C ILE A 250 -6.51 6.25 15.76
N THR A 251 -6.69 7.55 15.59
CA THR A 251 -7.97 8.18 15.27
C THR A 251 -8.05 8.39 13.75
N VAL A 252 -9.23 8.19 13.17
CA VAL A 252 -9.47 8.42 11.75
C VAL A 252 -10.64 9.37 11.60
N ILE A 253 -10.41 10.48 10.91
CA ILE A 253 -11.44 11.45 10.54
C ILE A 253 -11.74 11.25 9.07
N GLY A 254 -13.02 11.07 8.73
CA GLY A 254 -13.47 10.77 7.38
C GLY A 254 -13.30 11.94 6.42
N GLU A 255 -13.37 11.63 5.13
CA GLU A 255 -13.33 12.60 4.04
C GLU A 255 -14.43 13.65 4.18
N ASN A 256 -14.11 14.93 3.91
CA ASN A 256 -15.02 16.09 4.02
C ASN A 256 -15.64 16.29 5.43
N ALA A 257 -15.16 15.59 6.45
CA ALA A 257 -15.68 15.75 7.80
C ALA A 257 -15.18 17.04 8.45
N VAL A 258 -16.02 17.65 9.28
CA VAL A 258 -15.67 18.78 10.14
C VAL A 258 -15.75 18.33 11.58
N MET A 259 -14.62 18.40 12.30
CA MET A 259 -14.59 18.14 13.74
C MET A 259 -14.71 19.45 14.48
N GLU A 260 -15.83 19.62 15.16
CA GLU A 260 -16.12 20.78 16.00
C GLU A 260 -15.65 20.52 17.44
N VAL A 261 -15.53 21.59 18.22
CA VAL A 261 -15.30 21.50 19.66
C VAL A 261 -16.57 20.96 20.30
N ASP A 262 -16.50 19.86 21.04
CA ASP A 262 -17.60 19.43 21.90
C ASP A 262 -17.83 20.53 22.94
N VAL A 263 -18.98 21.24 22.87
CA VAL A 263 -19.40 22.31 23.76
C VAL A 263 -19.99 21.74 25.05
#